data_ffe9fc695a32ae38f2985969871b2766
#
_entry.id   ffe9fc695a32ae38f2985969871b2766
#
_cell.length_a   1.000
_cell.length_b   1.000
_cell.length_c   1.000
_cell.angle_alpha   90.00
_cell.angle_beta   90.00
_cell.angle_gamma   90.00
#
_symmetry.space_group_name_H-M   'P 1'
#
loop_
_entity.id
_entity.type
_entity.pdbx_description
1 polymer ?
#
loop_
_entity_poly.entity_id
_entity_poly.type
_entity_poly.pdbx_seq_one_letter_code
_entity_poly.pdbx_strand_id
1 'polypeptide(L)'
;MGRAGTGVADPCPDGSAIFFNPAGVASAEKGRWTISVGGTGIAPTGGFTSDASGIESKLNSKVYPVPSVYITRGISENVAAGIGLFAPYGLTTDWDNTSLGRYLGYKSVIRAIYVQPTLAVKLGKYVKLGAGFDLDFFHVQLRQRVDLGDQQVPAPAPPGVTFANLGFAGTDFADVNLHGNGTGVGYHVGAILKPNKRVSIGFRFMSRQHVDVKSAKAEISQVNTGILLPAGNPFGAPAGTPLDAILAAQFSSPGPLVNQGGNTAVRLPEQIGAGIMVNPVDKLKLFFDVTWQNWKVFDTLWISTDKLPGTVIPENFQAVTAWRYGAEYAVSPQTAVRIGYLFHDAAEPTGSVTPNLPEGNRSEFTVGFGTRLTGALHADLAYQYINQQNRRGRTADYGTADDGLFKFKA
;
A
#
# COMPACT_ATOMS: atom_id res chain seq x y z
N MET A 1 -17.36 -3.53 0.08
CA MET A 1 -16.71 -4.04 -1.13
C MET A 1 -17.69 -4.36 -2.26
N GLY A 2 -18.71 -5.18 -2.13
CA GLY A 2 -19.54 -5.70 -3.22
C GLY A 2 -20.17 -4.68 -4.20
N ARG A 3 -20.12 -3.39 -3.93
CA ARG A 3 -20.54 -2.28 -4.79
C ARG A 3 -19.38 -1.33 -5.11
N ALA A 4 -18.19 -1.87 -5.39
CA ALA A 4 -16.95 -1.16 -5.74
C ALA A 4 -16.50 -0.13 -4.68
N GLY A 5 -16.83 -0.33 -3.41
CA GLY A 5 -16.49 0.62 -2.35
C GLY A 5 -17.24 1.96 -2.42
N THR A 6 -18.36 2.05 -3.17
CA THR A 6 -19.23 3.23 -3.11
C THR A 6 -19.85 3.34 -1.73
N GLY A 7 -19.85 4.53 -1.14
CA GLY A 7 -20.34 4.74 0.22
C GLY A 7 -20.24 6.19 0.69
N VAL A 8 -19.84 7.11 -0.19
CA VAL A 8 -19.69 8.52 0.18
C VAL A 8 -21.06 9.17 0.43
N ALA A 9 -22.10 8.82 -0.36
CA ALA A 9 -23.44 9.39 -0.22
C ALA A 9 -24.37 8.57 0.69
N ASP A 10 -24.21 7.24 0.74
CA ASP A 10 -25.03 6.34 1.55
C ASP A 10 -24.20 5.15 2.03
N PRO A 11 -23.34 5.35 3.04
CA PRO A 11 -22.50 4.27 3.60
C PRO A 11 -23.37 3.20 4.25
N CYS A 12 -22.82 1.98 4.34
CA CYS A 12 -23.50 0.87 5.01
C CYS A 12 -23.70 1.17 6.51
N PRO A 13 -24.77 0.65 7.12
CA PRO A 13 -25.05 0.88 8.54
C PRO A 13 -24.21 -0.01 9.49
N ASP A 14 -23.15 -0.61 8.99
CA ASP A 14 -22.26 -1.55 9.67
C ASP A 14 -21.07 -0.88 10.40
N GLY A 15 -21.09 0.45 10.54
CA GLY A 15 -20.00 1.22 11.14
C GLY A 15 -18.86 1.56 10.18
N SER A 16 -18.73 0.94 9.00
CA SER A 16 -17.74 1.30 7.97
C SER A 16 -17.94 2.72 7.41
N ALA A 17 -19.07 3.36 7.74
CA ALA A 17 -19.30 4.78 7.55
C ALA A 17 -18.14 5.65 8.07
N ILE A 18 -17.48 5.24 9.14
CA ILE A 18 -16.30 5.93 9.70
C ILE A 18 -15.27 6.20 8.60
N PHE A 19 -14.99 5.21 7.76
CA PHE A 19 -14.07 5.37 6.63
C PHE A 19 -14.73 6.00 5.39
N PHE A 20 -15.92 5.50 4.97
CA PHE A 20 -16.51 5.93 3.70
C PHE A 20 -17.07 7.35 3.73
N ASN A 21 -17.76 7.74 4.81
CA ASN A 21 -18.20 9.09 5.11
C ASN A 21 -18.60 9.17 6.57
N PRO A 22 -17.85 9.85 7.44
CA PRO A 22 -18.11 9.89 8.88
C PRO A 22 -19.49 10.43 9.26
N ALA A 23 -20.10 11.25 8.40
CA ALA A 23 -21.48 11.71 8.61
C ALA A 23 -22.51 10.56 8.66
N GLY A 24 -22.18 9.42 8.03
CA GLY A 24 -23.04 8.24 8.05
C GLY A 24 -23.20 7.60 9.43
N VAL A 25 -22.23 7.79 10.34
CA VAL A 25 -22.29 7.33 11.73
C VAL A 25 -23.50 7.91 12.47
N ALA A 26 -23.94 9.13 12.12
CA ALA A 26 -25.15 9.72 12.65
C ALA A 26 -26.43 8.91 12.36
N SER A 27 -26.36 7.87 11.53
CA SER A 27 -27.51 6.96 11.28
C SER A 27 -27.70 5.92 12.39
N ALA A 28 -26.75 5.75 13.32
CA ALA A 28 -26.88 4.82 14.44
C ALA A 28 -28.09 5.19 15.32
N GLU A 29 -28.85 4.17 15.69
CA GLU A 29 -30.06 4.32 16.52
C GLU A 29 -29.64 4.61 17.97
N LYS A 30 -30.37 5.51 18.63
CA LYS A 30 -30.14 5.88 20.04
C LYS A 30 -30.08 4.65 20.95
N GLY A 31 -29.06 4.59 21.78
CA GLY A 31 -28.82 3.52 22.74
C GLY A 31 -28.34 2.20 22.13
N ARG A 32 -28.36 2.03 20.81
CA ARG A 32 -27.94 0.80 20.12
C ARG A 32 -26.44 0.81 19.82
N TRP A 33 -25.79 -0.30 20.12
CA TRP A 33 -24.45 -0.61 19.67
C TRP A 33 -24.50 -1.37 18.35
N THR A 34 -23.59 -1.03 17.42
CA THR A 34 -23.31 -1.83 16.24
C THR A 34 -21.82 -2.17 16.26
N ILE A 35 -21.51 -3.47 16.19
CA ILE A 35 -20.15 -3.98 16.15
C ILE A 35 -20.01 -4.77 14.85
N SER A 36 -19.03 -4.43 14.05
CA SER A 36 -18.72 -5.12 12.80
C SER A 36 -17.28 -5.59 12.79
N VAL A 37 -17.08 -6.83 12.41
CA VAL A 37 -15.75 -7.44 12.21
C VAL A 37 -15.72 -7.97 10.79
N GLY A 38 -14.70 -7.59 10.06
CA GLY A 38 -14.51 -8.00 8.68
C GLY A 38 -13.06 -8.30 8.36
N GLY A 39 -12.84 -8.92 7.22
CA GLY A 39 -11.51 -9.17 6.69
C GLY A 39 -11.54 -9.29 5.18
N THR A 40 -10.50 -8.80 4.53
CA THR A 40 -10.30 -8.94 3.09
C THR A 40 -9.03 -9.75 2.86
N GLY A 41 -9.13 -10.87 2.13
CA GLY A 41 -7.97 -11.58 1.62
C GLY A 41 -7.57 -11.01 0.26
N ILE A 42 -6.37 -10.47 0.13
CA ILE A 42 -5.83 -9.96 -1.13
C ILE A 42 -4.83 -10.98 -1.67
N ALA A 43 -5.05 -11.46 -2.90
CA ALA A 43 -4.24 -12.50 -3.54
C ALA A 43 -3.62 -11.98 -4.85
N PRO A 44 -2.56 -11.12 -4.80
CA PRO A 44 -1.93 -10.60 -5.99
C PRO A 44 -1.19 -11.72 -6.74
N THR A 45 -1.30 -11.69 -8.06
CA THR A 45 -0.53 -12.53 -8.97
C THR A 45 0.07 -11.68 -10.05
N GLY A 46 1.23 -12.06 -10.56
CA GLY A 46 1.87 -11.31 -11.63
C GLY A 46 3.35 -11.57 -11.73
N GLY A 47 4.00 -10.84 -12.60
CA GLY A 47 5.40 -10.99 -12.86
C GLY A 47 5.97 -9.87 -13.70
N PHE A 48 7.27 -9.95 -13.90
CA PHE A 48 8.07 -9.11 -14.76
C PHE A 48 8.71 -9.98 -15.85
N THR A 49 8.71 -9.49 -17.08
CA THR A 49 9.40 -10.13 -18.22
C THR A 49 10.43 -9.16 -18.77
N SER A 50 11.71 -9.53 -18.77
CA SER A 50 12.80 -8.73 -19.33
C SER A 50 12.75 -8.72 -20.85
N ASP A 51 12.94 -7.54 -21.44
CA ASP A 51 13.04 -7.39 -22.89
C ASP A 51 14.35 -7.94 -23.44
N ALA A 52 15.44 -7.80 -22.69
CA ALA A 52 16.78 -8.20 -23.15
C ALA A 52 16.97 -9.73 -23.15
N SER A 53 16.46 -10.40 -22.12
CA SER A 53 16.69 -11.84 -21.92
C SER A 53 15.44 -12.70 -22.11
N GLY A 54 14.23 -12.12 -22.10
CA GLY A 54 12.98 -12.85 -22.08
C GLY A 54 12.71 -13.60 -20.75
N ILE A 55 13.61 -13.45 -19.76
CA ILE A 55 13.46 -14.11 -18.46
C ILE A 55 12.28 -13.54 -17.70
N GLU A 56 11.45 -14.39 -17.12
CA GLU A 56 10.35 -14.03 -16.25
C GLU A 56 10.73 -14.15 -14.79
N SER A 57 10.43 -13.11 -14.00
CA SER A 57 10.39 -13.14 -12.54
C SER A 57 8.93 -13.09 -12.09
N LYS A 58 8.53 -13.95 -11.14
CA LYS A 58 7.14 -14.02 -10.65
C LYS A 58 7.05 -13.59 -9.19
N LEU A 59 5.92 -12.98 -8.82
CA LEU A 59 5.58 -12.75 -7.43
C LEU A 59 5.35 -14.09 -6.70
N ASN A 60 5.76 -14.13 -5.46
CA ASN A 60 5.36 -15.19 -4.54
C ASN A 60 3.87 -15.06 -4.25
N SER A 61 3.06 -15.98 -4.77
CA SER A 61 1.61 -15.97 -4.59
C SER A 61 1.26 -16.29 -3.14
N LYS A 62 0.74 -15.29 -2.42
CA LYS A 62 0.28 -15.38 -1.02
C LYS A 62 -1.01 -14.62 -0.86
N VAL A 63 -1.84 -15.04 0.11
CA VAL A 63 -3.02 -14.28 0.52
C VAL A 63 -2.62 -13.38 1.69
N TYR A 64 -2.85 -12.08 1.51
CA TYR A 64 -2.59 -11.05 2.53
C TYR A 64 -3.90 -10.68 3.23
N PRO A 65 -4.07 -11.02 4.52
CA PRO A 65 -5.26 -10.68 5.26
C PRO A 65 -5.24 -9.20 5.70
N VAL A 66 -6.32 -8.48 5.44
CA VAL A 66 -6.54 -7.10 5.87
C VAL A 66 -7.78 -7.05 6.77
N PRO A 67 -7.62 -7.02 8.09
CA PRO A 67 -8.75 -6.99 9.02
C PRO A 67 -9.37 -5.60 9.12
N SER A 68 -10.64 -5.54 9.51
CA SER A 68 -11.33 -4.32 9.89
C SER A 68 -12.29 -4.56 11.05
N VAL A 69 -12.39 -3.59 11.96
CA VAL A 69 -13.32 -3.61 13.08
C VAL A 69 -13.94 -2.23 13.21
N TYR A 70 -15.24 -2.17 13.38
CA TYR A 70 -15.98 -0.93 13.60
C TYR A 70 -16.93 -1.10 14.78
N ILE A 71 -16.97 -0.08 15.64
CA ILE A 71 -17.90 -0.01 16.76
C ILE A 71 -18.57 1.35 16.69
N THR A 72 -19.90 1.39 16.65
CA THR A 72 -20.68 2.63 16.66
C THR A 72 -21.80 2.57 17.68
N ARG A 73 -22.21 3.73 18.19
CA ARG A 73 -23.30 3.88 19.13
C ARG A 73 -24.07 5.17 18.87
N GLY A 74 -25.39 5.08 18.83
CA GLY A 74 -26.25 6.26 18.93
C GLY A 74 -26.30 6.75 20.37
N ILE A 75 -25.81 7.98 20.62
CA ILE A 75 -25.80 8.62 21.95
C ILE A 75 -27.17 9.27 22.24
N SER A 76 -27.70 9.97 21.24
CA SER A 76 -29.02 10.59 21.29
C SER A 76 -29.72 10.43 19.95
N GLU A 77 -30.90 11.01 19.79
CA GLU A 77 -31.62 11.02 18.49
C GLU A 77 -30.80 11.68 17.36
N ASN A 78 -29.93 12.61 17.73
CA ASN A 78 -29.20 13.43 16.78
C ASN A 78 -27.66 13.23 16.83
N VAL A 79 -27.13 12.54 17.83
CA VAL A 79 -25.68 12.38 18.03
C VAL A 79 -25.31 10.92 18.10
N ALA A 80 -24.28 10.54 17.39
CA ALA A 80 -23.68 9.22 17.44
C ALA A 80 -22.16 9.31 17.42
N ALA A 81 -21.49 8.33 18.00
CA ALA A 81 -20.04 8.19 17.99
C ALA A 81 -19.64 6.78 17.52
N GLY A 82 -18.41 6.65 17.12
CA GLY A 82 -17.82 5.38 16.75
C GLY A 82 -16.31 5.40 16.76
N ILE A 83 -15.75 4.21 16.64
CA ILE A 83 -14.32 3.99 16.44
C ILE A 83 -14.13 2.89 15.38
N GLY A 84 -13.24 3.13 14.43
CA GLY A 84 -12.86 2.16 13.40
C GLY A 84 -11.39 1.80 13.50
N LEU A 85 -11.07 0.53 13.24
CA LEU A 85 -9.72 0.02 13.02
C LEU A 85 -9.70 -0.68 11.66
N PHE A 86 -8.87 -0.20 10.75
CA PHE A 86 -8.77 -0.71 9.38
C PHE A 86 -7.47 -0.22 8.71
N ALA A 87 -7.14 -0.74 7.53
CA ALA A 87 -5.96 -0.34 6.76
C ALA A 87 -6.38 0.33 5.44
N PRO A 88 -6.38 1.68 5.33
CA PRO A 88 -6.72 2.39 4.10
C PRO A 88 -5.60 2.36 3.07
N TYR A 89 -4.36 2.17 3.51
CA TYR A 89 -3.19 2.06 2.65
C TYR A 89 -2.40 0.81 3.00
N GLY A 90 -1.95 0.13 1.98
CA GLY A 90 -1.10 -1.04 2.09
C GLY A 90 -0.49 -1.42 0.75
N LEU A 91 0.74 -1.91 0.81
CA LEU A 91 1.45 -2.45 -0.33
C LEU A 91 2.19 -3.69 0.14
N THR A 92 2.19 -4.73 -0.66
CA THR A 92 3.13 -5.83 -0.50
C THR A 92 3.52 -6.37 -1.87
N THR A 93 4.80 -6.30 -2.17
CA THR A 93 5.45 -7.06 -3.24
C THR A 93 6.41 -8.06 -2.60
N ASP A 94 6.42 -9.29 -3.08
CA ASP A 94 7.26 -10.37 -2.55
C ASP A 94 7.72 -11.20 -3.75
N TRP A 95 8.95 -10.95 -4.20
CA TRP A 95 9.61 -11.65 -5.30
C TRP A 95 10.59 -12.68 -4.73
N ASP A 96 11.05 -13.59 -5.57
CA ASP A 96 12.20 -14.40 -5.22
C ASP A 96 13.45 -13.52 -5.06
N ASN A 97 14.32 -13.86 -4.11
CA ASN A 97 15.54 -13.12 -3.85
C ASN A 97 16.62 -13.30 -4.94
N THR A 98 16.34 -14.08 -5.97
CA THR A 98 17.12 -14.24 -7.21
C THR A 98 16.48 -13.54 -8.40
N SER A 99 15.36 -12.83 -8.21
CA SER A 99 14.66 -12.09 -9.25
C SER A 99 15.58 -11.04 -9.93
N LEU A 100 15.27 -10.70 -11.18
CA LEU A 100 16.07 -9.73 -11.95
C LEU A 100 16.14 -8.36 -11.25
N GLY A 101 15.07 -7.93 -10.59
CA GLY A 101 15.02 -6.64 -9.91
C GLY A 101 15.50 -6.64 -8.46
N ARG A 102 16.16 -7.70 -7.97
CA ARG A 102 16.54 -7.86 -6.56
C ARG A 102 17.46 -6.77 -6.01
N TYR A 103 18.20 -6.09 -6.87
CA TYR A 103 19.10 -4.99 -6.48
C TYR A 103 18.33 -3.67 -6.23
N LEU A 104 17.15 -3.47 -6.83
CA LEU A 104 16.25 -2.39 -6.47
C LEU A 104 15.34 -2.80 -5.29
N GLY A 105 14.92 -4.06 -5.25
CA GLY A 105 14.12 -4.63 -4.20
C GLY A 105 13.46 -5.92 -4.61
N TYR A 106 13.45 -6.89 -3.70
CA TYR A 106 12.72 -8.15 -3.90
C TYR A 106 11.57 -8.30 -2.91
N LYS A 107 11.51 -7.45 -1.88
CA LYS A 107 10.36 -7.40 -0.98
C LYS A 107 10.11 -5.99 -0.48
N SER A 108 8.88 -5.53 -0.65
CA SER A 108 8.41 -4.27 -0.11
C SER A 108 7.12 -4.50 0.65
N VAL A 109 7.03 -3.99 1.87
CA VAL A 109 5.82 -4.04 2.68
C VAL A 109 5.57 -2.65 3.24
N ILE A 110 4.38 -2.12 3.00
CA ILE A 110 3.85 -0.92 3.65
C ILE A 110 2.50 -1.29 4.25
N ARG A 111 2.31 -0.97 5.52
CA ARG A 111 1.04 -1.12 6.22
C ARG A 111 0.75 0.13 7.03
N ALA A 112 -0.38 0.76 6.77
CA ALA A 112 -0.90 1.88 7.53
C ALA A 112 -2.22 1.44 8.18
N ILE A 113 -2.19 1.19 9.48
CA ILE A 113 -3.37 0.78 10.25
C ILE A 113 -3.90 2.00 10.97
N TYR A 114 -5.12 2.39 10.63
CA TYR A 114 -5.78 3.56 11.21
C TYR A 114 -6.70 3.17 12.35
N VAL A 115 -6.64 3.95 13.42
CA VAL A 115 -7.65 4.00 14.47
C VAL A 115 -8.35 5.35 14.34
N GLN A 116 -9.65 5.33 14.01
CA GLN A 116 -10.44 6.53 13.73
C GLN A 116 -11.61 6.71 14.72
N PRO A 117 -11.41 7.40 15.85
CA PRO A 117 -12.52 7.89 16.66
C PRO A 117 -13.29 8.97 15.91
N THR A 118 -14.61 8.84 15.86
CA THR A 118 -15.52 9.65 15.03
C THR A 118 -16.75 10.07 15.82
N LEU A 119 -17.14 11.33 15.68
CA LEU A 119 -18.39 11.88 16.17
C LEU A 119 -19.24 12.36 14.98
N ALA A 120 -20.54 12.12 15.02
CA ALA A 120 -21.45 12.55 13.96
C ALA A 120 -22.77 13.06 14.52
N VAL A 121 -23.36 14.03 13.80
CA VAL A 121 -24.58 14.70 14.19
C VAL A 121 -25.59 14.78 13.03
N LYS A 122 -26.87 14.66 13.35
CA LYS A 122 -27.99 14.97 12.45
C LYS A 122 -28.43 16.42 12.70
N LEU A 123 -28.48 17.21 11.63
CA LEU A 123 -29.00 18.56 11.64
C LEU A 123 -30.37 18.55 10.92
N GLY A 124 -31.40 18.35 11.69
CA GLY A 124 -32.76 18.14 11.17
C GLY A 124 -32.88 16.83 10.37
N LYS A 125 -33.72 16.83 9.34
CA LYS A 125 -34.03 15.62 8.56
C LYS A 125 -33.18 15.45 7.27
N TYR A 126 -32.47 16.49 6.88
CA TYR A 126 -31.81 16.55 5.58
C TYR A 126 -30.29 16.44 5.63
N VAL A 127 -29.66 16.91 6.72
CA VAL A 127 -28.21 17.06 6.79
C VAL A 127 -27.63 16.19 7.90
N LYS A 128 -26.51 15.52 7.62
CA LYS A 128 -25.68 14.85 8.60
C LYS A 128 -24.24 15.36 8.42
N LEU A 129 -23.56 15.57 9.52
CA LEU A 129 -22.15 15.94 9.56
C LEU A 129 -21.39 14.93 10.43
N GLY A 130 -20.13 14.69 10.12
CA GLY A 130 -19.26 13.84 10.91
C GLY A 130 -17.83 14.31 10.83
N ALA A 131 -17.10 14.12 11.92
CA ALA A 131 -15.67 14.43 12.00
C ALA A 131 -14.97 13.51 13.01
N GLY A 132 -13.67 13.37 12.86
CA GLY A 132 -12.85 12.60 13.78
C GLY A 132 -11.37 12.78 13.53
N PHE A 133 -10.60 12.04 14.30
CA PHE A 133 -9.15 12.00 14.20
C PHE A 133 -8.68 10.68 13.59
N ASP A 134 -7.51 10.71 12.96
CA ASP A 134 -6.86 9.58 12.35
C ASP A 134 -5.55 9.34 13.09
N LEU A 135 -5.45 8.22 13.79
CA LEU A 135 -4.20 7.75 14.40
C LEU A 135 -3.68 6.62 13.53
N ASP A 136 -2.54 6.84 12.87
CA ASP A 136 -1.92 5.89 11.98
C ASP A 136 -0.77 5.16 12.68
N PHE A 137 -0.81 3.84 12.64
CA PHE A 137 0.27 2.93 13.03
C PHE A 137 0.89 2.36 11.75
N PHE A 138 2.01 2.93 11.39
CA PHE A 138 2.70 2.66 10.14
C PHE A 138 3.82 1.65 10.32
N HIS A 139 3.96 0.75 9.34
CA HIS A 139 5.07 -0.19 9.23
C HIS A 139 5.60 -0.19 7.81
N VAL A 140 6.93 -0.14 7.68
CA VAL A 140 7.63 -0.27 6.40
C VAL A 140 8.69 -1.35 6.51
N GLN A 141 8.83 -2.15 5.44
CA GLN A 141 9.94 -3.08 5.24
C GLN A 141 10.35 -3.05 3.77
N LEU A 142 11.65 -2.93 3.52
CA LEU A 142 12.27 -3.02 2.20
C LEU A 142 13.41 -4.02 2.27
N ARG A 143 13.44 -4.99 1.33
CA ARG A 143 14.55 -5.93 1.21
C ARG A 143 15.12 -5.91 -0.19
N GLN A 144 16.45 -5.85 -0.24
CA GLN A 144 17.18 -5.85 -1.51
C GLN A 144 18.50 -6.61 -1.37
N ARG A 145 19.02 -7.09 -2.49
CA ARG A 145 20.39 -7.52 -2.64
C ARG A 145 21.30 -6.33 -2.93
N VAL A 146 22.58 -6.47 -2.63
CA VAL A 146 23.60 -5.53 -3.06
C VAL A 146 24.45 -6.24 -4.10
N ASP A 147 24.66 -5.58 -5.26
CA ASP A 147 25.55 -6.07 -6.29
C ASP A 147 27.00 -5.83 -5.86
N LEU A 148 27.80 -6.88 -5.89
CA LEU A 148 29.24 -6.76 -5.67
C LEU A 148 29.90 -5.85 -6.72
N GLY A 149 29.40 -5.87 -7.95
CA GLY A 149 29.91 -5.06 -9.04
C GLY A 149 29.96 -3.57 -8.73
N ASP A 150 29.01 -3.06 -7.96
CA ASP A 150 28.92 -1.65 -7.57
C ASP A 150 29.88 -1.27 -6.44
N GLN A 151 30.49 -2.25 -5.79
CA GLN A 151 31.41 -2.02 -4.69
C GLN A 151 32.81 -1.66 -5.19
N GLN A 152 33.47 -0.74 -4.48
CA GLN A 152 34.86 -0.42 -4.77
C GLN A 152 35.79 -1.55 -4.31
N VAL A 153 36.78 -1.86 -5.12
CA VAL A 153 37.80 -2.84 -4.76
C VAL A 153 38.68 -2.24 -3.65
N PRO A 154 38.83 -2.92 -2.49
CA PRO A 154 39.71 -2.43 -1.42
C PRO A 154 41.18 -2.26 -1.85
N ALA A 155 41.91 -1.38 -1.14
CA ALA A 155 43.37 -1.27 -1.34
C ALA A 155 44.04 -2.68 -1.28
N PRO A 156 45.06 -2.93 -2.12
CA PRO A 156 45.88 -1.96 -2.84
C PRO A 156 45.37 -1.55 -4.24
N ALA A 157 44.13 -1.86 -4.61
CA ALA A 157 43.60 -1.44 -5.90
C ALA A 157 43.57 0.10 -6.04
N PRO A 158 43.74 0.65 -7.25
CA PRO A 158 43.59 2.08 -7.48
C PRO A 158 42.23 2.60 -7.12
N PRO A 159 42.10 3.86 -6.62
CA PRO A 159 40.77 4.48 -6.38
C PRO A 159 39.92 4.48 -7.65
N GLY A 160 38.62 4.23 -7.49
CA GLY A 160 37.63 4.20 -8.59
C GLY A 160 37.50 2.86 -9.31
N VAL A 161 38.31 1.87 -8.99
CA VAL A 161 38.16 0.51 -9.52
C VAL A 161 37.02 -0.18 -8.73
N THR A 162 36.02 -0.63 -9.45
CA THR A 162 34.92 -1.41 -8.87
C THR A 162 35.05 -2.90 -9.19
N PHE A 163 34.32 -3.75 -8.48
CA PHE A 163 34.29 -5.17 -8.77
C PHE A 163 33.71 -5.50 -10.15
N ALA A 164 32.88 -4.61 -10.73
CA ALA A 164 32.41 -4.74 -12.11
C ALA A 164 33.60 -4.69 -13.12
N ASN A 165 34.63 -3.88 -12.85
CA ASN A 165 35.85 -3.83 -13.69
C ASN A 165 36.62 -5.16 -13.64
N LEU A 166 36.42 -5.99 -12.63
CA LEU A 166 36.98 -7.32 -12.48
C LEU A 166 36.07 -8.45 -12.99
N GLY A 167 34.91 -8.10 -13.57
CA GLY A 167 33.97 -9.06 -14.13
C GLY A 167 32.92 -9.62 -13.12
N PHE A 168 32.76 -8.99 -11.96
CA PHE A 168 31.83 -9.47 -10.90
C PHE A 168 30.50 -8.70 -10.85
N ALA A 169 30.12 -8.01 -11.91
CA ALA A 169 28.80 -7.40 -12.02
C ALA A 169 27.71 -8.48 -11.94
N GLY A 170 26.59 -8.17 -11.27
CA GLY A 170 25.46 -9.09 -11.09
C GLY A 170 25.68 -10.17 -10.04
N THR A 171 26.70 -10.03 -9.19
CA THR A 171 27.03 -10.98 -8.11
C THR A 171 26.42 -10.52 -6.79
N ASP A 172 25.57 -11.35 -6.19
CA ASP A 172 24.99 -11.07 -4.87
C ASP A 172 26.08 -11.08 -3.80
N PHE A 173 26.20 -9.97 -3.06
CA PHE A 173 27.25 -9.76 -2.08
C PHE A 173 26.70 -9.55 -0.67
N ALA A 174 25.58 -8.82 -0.54
CA ALA A 174 24.91 -8.60 0.73
C ALA A 174 23.39 -8.67 0.56
N ASP A 175 22.71 -8.98 1.66
CA ASP A 175 21.25 -8.86 1.83
C ASP A 175 20.98 -7.73 2.82
N VAL A 176 20.15 -6.79 2.43
CA VAL A 176 19.74 -5.66 3.26
C VAL A 176 18.26 -5.77 3.54
N ASN A 177 17.88 -5.79 4.82
CA ASN A 177 16.51 -5.72 5.32
C ASN A 177 16.33 -4.44 6.12
N LEU A 178 15.80 -3.40 5.48
CA LEU A 178 15.43 -2.16 6.15
C LEU A 178 14.00 -2.27 6.62
N HIS A 179 13.73 -2.09 7.90
CA HIS A 179 12.39 -2.11 8.45
C HIS A 179 12.23 -1.15 9.63
N GLY A 180 11.01 -0.66 9.83
CA GLY A 180 10.74 0.26 10.93
C GLY A 180 9.25 0.54 11.09
N ASN A 181 8.93 1.17 12.22
CA ASN A 181 7.58 1.60 12.56
C ASN A 181 7.55 3.10 12.77
N GLY A 182 6.40 3.69 12.47
CA GLY A 182 6.13 5.10 12.69
C GLY A 182 4.68 5.32 13.10
N THR A 183 4.37 6.54 13.50
CA THR A 183 3.00 6.96 13.81
C THR A 183 2.69 8.26 13.08
N GLY A 184 1.47 8.37 12.57
CA GLY A 184 0.94 9.55 11.94
C GLY A 184 -0.35 10.02 12.64
N VAL A 185 -0.65 11.30 12.50
CA VAL A 185 -1.89 11.89 13.01
C VAL A 185 -2.53 12.72 11.91
N GLY A 186 -3.83 12.57 11.77
CA GLY A 186 -4.63 13.33 10.84
C GLY A 186 -6.05 13.53 11.34
N TYR A 187 -6.92 13.98 10.45
CA TYR A 187 -8.34 14.16 10.71
C TYR A 187 -9.17 13.84 9.48
N HIS A 188 -10.42 13.51 9.70
CA HIS A 188 -11.40 13.28 8.64
C HIS A 188 -12.71 14.00 8.94
N VAL A 189 -13.36 14.45 7.89
CA VAL A 189 -14.66 15.10 7.97
C VAL A 189 -15.58 14.61 6.85
N GLY A 190 -16.86 14.69 7.07
CA GLY A 190 -17.85 14.33 6.05
C GLY A 190 -19.19 15.01 6.24
N ALA A 191 -19.92 15.07 5.15
CA ALA A 191 -21.26 15.60 5.11
C ALA A 191 -22.15 14.71 4.21
N ILE A 192 -23.40 14.54 4.59
CA ILE A 192 -24.44 13.87 3.78
C ILE A 192 -25.66 14.77 3.75
N LEU A 193 -26.13 15.07 2.54
CA LEU A 193 -27.38 15.78 2.28
C LEU A 193 -28.38 14.82 1.66
N LYS A 194 -29.57 14.70 2.28
CA LYS A 194 -30.71 13.90 1.77
C LYS A 194 -31.88 14.82 1.45
N PRO A 195 -31.92 15.47 0.28
CA PRO A 195 -32.98 16.42 -0.08
C PRO A 195 -34.36 15.74 -0.11
N ASN A 196 -34.39 14.45 -0.39
CA ASN A 196 -35.59 13.62 -0.34
C ASN A 196 -35.26 12.15 -0.04
N LYS A 197 -36.24 11.27 -0.01
CA LYS A 197 -36.07 9.84 0.30
C LYS A 197 -35.35 9.05 -0.81
N ARG A 198 -35.25 9.60 -2.03
CA ARG A 198 -34.70 8.91 -3.20
C ARG A 198 -33.29 9.34 -3.57
N VAL A 199 -32.80 10.46 -3.05
CA VAL A 199 -31.51 11.03 -3.41
C VAL A 199 -30.70 11.32 -2.15
N SER A 200 -29.44 10.91 -2.15
CA SER A 200 -28.44 11.29 -1.16
C SER A 200 -27.19 11.77 -1.86
N ILE A 201 -26.60 12.86 -1.37
CA ILE A 201 -25.34 13.43 -1.85
C ILE A 201 -24.38 13.44 -0.68
N GLY A 202 -23.16 13.03 -0.90
CA GLY A 202 -22.13 12.94 0.12
C GLY A 202 -20.84 13.63 -0.28
N PHE A 203 -20.14 14.15 0.73
CA PHE A 203 -18.78 14.69 0.63
C PHE A 203 -17.96 14.16 1.78
N ARG A 204 -16.72 13.82 1.53
CA ARG A 204 -15.75 13.44 2.55
C ARG A 204 -14.37 14.05 2.26
N PHE A 205 -13.64 14.28 3.32
CA PHE A 205 -12.24 14.67 3.29
C PHE A 205 -11.47 13.89 4.35
N MET A 206 -10.26 13.44 4.02
CA MET A 206 -9.30 12.87 4.93
C MET A 206 -7.96 13.61 4.72
N SER A 207 -7.37 14.13 5.79
CA SER A 207 -6.15 14.91 5.71
C SER A 207 -4.94 14.05 5.33
N ARG A 208 -3.92 14.69 4.74
CA ARG A 208 -2.61 14.05 4.60
C ARG A 208 -2.04 13.73 5.97
N GLN A 209 -1.16 12.73 6.00
CA GLN A 209 -0.40 12.42 7.21
C GLN A 209 1.09 12.40 6.90
N HIS A 210 1.86 12.84 7.87
CA HIS A 210 3.31 12.72 7.87
C HIS A 210 3.69 11.68 8.91
N VAL A 211 4.43 10.67 8.48
CA VAL A 211 4.87 9.57 9.32
C VAL A 211 6.39 9.55 9.36
N ASP A 212 6.95 9.86 10.50
CA ASP A 212 8.37 9.71 10.77
C ASP A 212 8.68 8.30 11.27
N VAL A 213 9.63 7.63 10.62
CA VAL A 213 10.17 6.33 11.03
C VAL A 213 11.59 6.57 11.56
N LYS A 214 11.70 6.99 12.82
CA LYS A 214 12.97 7.44 13.46
C LYS A 214 13.83 6.31 14.05
N SER A 215 13.32 5.09 14.08
CA SER A 215 13.99 3.93 14.68
C SER A 215 13.97 2.75 13.73
N ALA A 216 14.18 3.02 12.44
CA ALA A 216 14.35 1.96 11.46
C ALA A 216 15.65 1.20 11.76
N LYS A 217 15.64 -0.07 11.40
CA LYS A 217 16.83 -0.94 11.47
C LYS A 217 17.19 -1.39 10.07
N ALA A 218 18.46 -1.27 9.74
CA ALA A 218 19.06 -1.88 8.58
C ALA A 218 19.84 -3.12 9.06
N GLU A 219 19.24 -4.29 8.85
CA GLU A 219 19.90 -5.57 9.09
C GLU A 219 20.62 -5.96 7.81
N ILE A 220 21.95 -6.11 7.90
CA ILE A 220 22.82 -6.36 6.75
C ILE A 220 23.58 -7.65 6.99
N SER A 221 23.51 -8.57 6.05
CA SER A 221 24.23 -9.83 6.12
C SER A 221 24.99 -10.11 4.83
N GLN A 222 26.17 -10.69 4.98
CA GLN A 222 26.95 -11.15 3.83
C GLN A 222 26.24 -12.29 3.11
N VAL A 223 26.27 -12.27 1.80
CA VAL A 223 25.82 -13.38 0.94
C VAL A 223 27.05 -14.07 0.37
N ASN A 224 27.04 -15.39 0.37
CA ASN A 224 28.13 -16.16 -0.18
C ASN A 224 28.16 -15.99 -1.71
N THR A 225 29.26 -15.43 -2.22
CA THR A 225 29.47 -15.21 -3.64
C THR A 225 29.88 -16.50 -4.38
N GLY A 226 30.41 -17.48 -3.67
CA GLY A 226 30.99 -18.70 -4.26
C GLY A 226 32.26 -18.48 -5.05
N ILE A 227 32.86 -17.28 -5.02
CA ILE A 227 34.01 -16.91 -5.82
C ILE A 227 35.30 -17.31 -5.10
N LEU A 228 36.15 -18.07 -5.79
CA LEU A 228 37.52 -18.39 -5.36
C LEU A 228 38.52 -17.53 -6.15
N LEU A 229 39.42 -16.87 -5.43
CA LEU A 229 40.42 -15.99 -6.03
C LEU A 229 41.46 -16.78 -6.85
N PRO A 230 41.78 -16.34 -8.08
CA PRO A 230 42.86 -16.93 -8.87
C PRO A 230 44.23 -16.56 -8.32
N ALA A 231 45.27 -17.22 -8.80
CA ALA A 231 46.65 -16.79 -8.59
C ALA A 231 46.86 -15.39 -9.19
N GLY A 232 47.65 -14.55 -8.51
CA GLY A 232 47.92 -13.18 -8.97
C GLY A 232 46.75 -12.20 -8.84
N ASN A 233 45.75 -12.52 -8.00
CA ASN A 233 44.63 -11.63 -7.75
C ASN A 233 45.05 -10.29 -7.12
N PRO A 234 44.28 -9.22 -7.27
CA PRO A 234 44.63 -7.87 -6.83
C PRO A 234 44.74 -7.72 -5.31
N PHE A 235 44.27 -8.70 -4.53
CA PHE A 235 44.30 -8.68 -3.06
C PHE A 235 45.60 -9.30 -2.48
N GLY A 236 46.49 -9.87 -3.33
CA GLY A 236 47.68 -10.58 -2.88
C GLY A 236 47.39 -11.86 -2.08
N ALA A 237 46.17 -12.35 -2.14
CA ALA A 237 45.75 -13.56 -1.43
C ALA A 237 46.19 -14.83 -2.18
N PRO A 238 46.40 -15.96 -1.45
CA PRO A 238 46.67 -17.24 -2.11
C PRO A 238 45.55 -17.66 -3.08
N ALA A 239 45.91 -18.36 -4.14
CA ALA A 239 44.91 -18.96 -5.03
C ALA A 239 43.98 -19.91 -4.26
N GLY A 240 42.68 -19.88 -4.60
CA GLY A 240 41.65 -20.65 -3.90
C GLY A 240 41.09 -19.99 -2.62
N THR A 241 41.61 -18.81 -2.22
CA THR A 241 41.01 -18.05 -1.12
C THR A 241 39.59 -17.60 -1.50
N PRO A 242 38.57 -17.86 -0.67
CA PRO A 242 37.22 -17.34 -0.93
C PRO A 242 37.22 -15.79 -0.89
N LEU A 243 36.63 -15.16 -1.90
CA LEU A 243 36.47 -13.70 -1.92
C LEU A 243 35.70 -13.20 -0.71
N ASP A 244 34.73 -13.97 -0.25
CA ASP A 244 33.95 -13.66 0.93
C ASP A 244 34.76 -13.47 2.21
N ALA A 245 35.89 -14.18 2.34
CA ALA A 245 36.82 -14.00 3.45
C ALA A 245 37.56 -12.64 3.41
N ILE A 246 37.87 -12.16 2.23
CA ILE A 246 38.48 -10.83 2.03
C ILE A 246 37.49 -9.72 2.38
N LEU A 247 36.21 -9.93 2.06
CA LEU A 247 35.16 -8.94 2.23
C LEU A 247 34.52 -8.97 3.63
N ALA A 248 34.76 -10.03 4.42
CA ALA A 248 34.14 -10.25 5.73
C ALA A 248 34.35 -9.09 6.72
N ALA A 249 35.46 -8.36 6.62
CA ALA A 249 35.72 -7.21 7.47
C ALA A 249 34.71 -6.07 7.28
N GLN A 250 34.03 -5.97 6.14
CA GLN A 250 32.99 -4.97 5.91
C GLN A 250 31.73 -5.25 6.72
N PHE A 251 31.47 -6.52 7.10
CA PHE A 251 30.32 -6.99 7.86
C PHE A 251 30.59 -7.10 9.37
N SER A 252 31.76 -6.69 9.83
CA SER A 252 32.13 -6.64 11.25
C SER A 252 32.59 -5.25 11.64
N SER A 253 32.37 -4.84 12.91
CA SER A 253 32.80 -3.51 13.38
C SER A 253 34.32 -3.37 13.26
N PRO A 254 34.83 -2.23 12.70
CA PRO A 254 34.14 -0.98 12.37
C PRO A 254 33.59 -0.87 10.93
N GLY A 255 33.49 -1.96 10.19
CA GLY A 255 33.02 -1.98 8.81
C GLY A 255 31.66 -1.30 8.58
N PRO A 256 31.38 -0.87 7.35
CA PRO A 256 30.16 -0.12 7.04
C PRO A 256 28.91 -0.98 6.90
N LEU A 257 29.05 -2.29 6.59
CA LEU A 257 27.95 -3.22 6.32
C LEU A 257 27.54 -4.03 7.56
N VAL A 258 27.61 -3.41 8.72
CA VAL A 258 27.07 -3.99 9.98
C VAL A 258 25.62 -3.58 10.16
N ASN A 259 24.90 -4.32 11.01
CA ASN A 259 23.57 -3.90 11.43
C ASN A 259 23.64 -2.50 12.06
N GLN A 260 22.73 -1.63 11.64
CA GLN A 260 22.76 -0.22 12.01
C GLN A 260 21.36 0.37 12.10
N GLY A 261 21.24 1.52 12.74
CA GLY A 261 20.02 2.32 12.75
C GLY A 261 19.82 3.05 11.43
N GLY A 262 18.58 3.50 11.24
CA GLY A 262 18.21 4.32 10.10
C GLY A 262 16.96 5.14 10.37
N ASN A 263 16.69 6.08 9.49
CA ASN A 263 15.52 6.94 9.52
C ASN A 263 14.94 7.10 8.13
N THR A 264 13.63 7.21 8.06
CA THR A 264 12.90 7.60 6.85
C THR A 264 11.63 8.33 7.24
N ALA A 265 10.99 9.00 6.29
CA ALA A 265 9.69 9.63 6.48
C ALA A 265 8.81 9.34 5.26
N VAL A 266 7.54 9.07 5.51
CA VAL A 266 6.55 8.83 4.46
C VAL A 266 5.40 9.82 4.60
N ARG A 267 4.93 10.36 3.49
CA ARG A 267 3.74 11.21 3.44
C ARG A 267 2.61 10.45 2.77
N LEU A 268 1.53 10.22 3.52
CA LEU A 268 0.31 9.64 3.00
C LEU A 268 -0.62 10.74 2.49
N PRO A 269 -1.30 10.54 1.35
CA PRO A 269 -2.04 11.59 0.68
C PRO A 269 -3.32 11.98 1.39
N GLU A 270 -3.72 13.24 1.28
CA GLU A 270 -5.08 13.65 1.52
C GLU A 270 -6.03 13.08 0.46
N GLN A 271 -7.27 12.88 0.84
CA GLN A 271 -8.33 12.37 -0.01
C GLN A 271 -9.56 13.27 0.03
N ILE A 272 -10.14 13.55 -1.13
CA ILE A 272 -11.43 14.21 -1.28
C ILE A 272 -12.36 13.25 -2.01
N GLY A 273 -13.53 13.01 -1.44
CA GLY A 273 -14.57 12.18 -2.05
C GLY A 273 -15.90 12.91 -2.19
N ALA A 274 -16.53 12.73 -3.32
CA ALA A 274 -17.91 13.16 -3.56
C ALA A 274 -18.71 11.98 -4.12
N GLY A 275 -19.98 11.91 -3.77
CA GLY A 275 -20.82 10.81 -4.23
C GLY A 275 -22.31 11.17 -4.29
N ILE A 276 -23.03 10.40 -5.09
CA ILE A 276 -24.47 10.45 -5.18
C ILE A 276 -25.04 9.04 -5.11
N MET A 277 -26.14 8.91 -4.40
CA MET A 277 -27.00 7.72 -4.39
C MET A 277 -28.40 8.09 -4.84
N VAL A 278 -28.96 7.27 -5.72
CA VAL A 278 -30.32 7.44 -6.22
C VAL A 278 -31.08 6.13 -6.07
N ASN A 279 -32.32 6.21 -5.60
CA ASN A 279 -33.30 5.10 -5.56
C ASN A 279 -34.32 5.29 -6.73
N PRO A 280 -34.06 4.74 -7.92
CA PRO A 280 -35.04 4.84 -9.02
C PRO A 280 -36.36 4.16 -8.66
N VAL A 281 -36.28 3.02 -8.01
CA VAL A 281 -37.39 2.25 -7.47
C VAL A 281 -37.03 1.73 -6.06
N ASP A 282 -38.02 1.38 -5.24
CA ASP A 282 -37.80 1.07 -3.82
C ASP A 282 -36.81 -0.06 -3.53
N LYS A 283 -36.61 -0.99 -4.48
CA LYS A 283 -35.69 -2.12 -4.32
C LYS A 283 -34.30 -1.90 -4.90
N LEU A 284 -34.08 -0.81 -5.65
CA LEU A 284 -32.81 -0.58 -6.37
C LEU A 284 -32.17 0.72 -5.90
N LYS A 285 -30.93 0.63 -5.48
CA LYS A 285 -30.05 1.78 -5.26
C LYS A 285 -28.94 1.79 -6.28
N LEU A 286 -28.70 2.94 -6.89
CA LEU A 286 -27.59 3.21 -7.78
C LEU A 286 -26.65 4.21 -7.09
N PHE A 287 -25.35 3.99 -7.24
CA PHE A 287 -24.31 4.77 -6.59
C PHE A 287 -23.27 5.22 -7.61
N PHE A 288 -22.80 6.44 -7.45
CA PHE A 288 -21.66 6.97 -8.16
C PHE A 288 -20.81 7.77 -7.18
N ASP A 289 -19.52 7.40 -7.05
CA ASP A 289 -18.56 8.11 -6.21
C ASP A 289 -17.31 8.46 -7.02
N VAL A 290 -16.75 9.63 -6.76
CA VAL A 290 -15.43 10.07 -7.23
C VAL A 290 -14.55 10.32 -6.01
N THR A 291 -13.33 9.80 -6.04
CA THR A 291 -12.35 10.08 -4.99
C THR A 291 -11.05 10.54 -5.63
N TRP A 292 -10.60 11.72 -5.26
CA TRP A 292 -9.30 12.26 -5.62
C TRP A 292 -8.33 12.04 -4.46
N GLN A 293 -7.08 11.65 -4.78
CA GLN A 293 -6.00 11.41 -3.83
C GLN A 293 -4.74 12.13 -4.29
N ASN A 294 -4.15 12.93 -3.43
CA ASN A 294 -2.96 13.71 -3.75
C ASN A 294 -1.67 12.96 -3.50
N TRP A 295 -1.41 11.92 -4.27
CA TRP A 295 -0.16 11.17 -4.17
C TRP A 295 1.10 11.96 -4.52
N LYS A 296 0.99 13.20 -5.06
CA LYS A 296 2.14 14.10 -5.26
C LYS A 296 2.93 14.37 -3.99
N VAL A 297 2.35 14.14 -2.82
CA VAL A 297 3.06 14.25 -1.54
C VAL A 297 4.12 13.17 -1.34
N PHE A 298 4.03 12.06 -2.07
CA PHE A 298 5.04 10.99 -2.15
C PHE A 298 5.94 11.25 -3.37
N ASP A 299 6.67 12.35 -3.32
CA ASP A 299 7.56 12.82 -4.38
C ASP A 299 8.94 12.16 -4.30
N THR A 300 9.44 12.01 -3.08
CA THR A 300 10.78 11.52 -2.81
C THR A 300 10.76 10.64 -1.56
N LEU A 301 11.36 9.47 -1.65
CA LEU A 301 11.66 8.62 -0.50
C LEU A 301 13.12 8.86 -0.10
N TRP A 302 13.33 9.36 1.09
CA TRP A 302 14.64 9.58 1.67
C TRP A 302 14.91 8.52 2.74
N ILE A 303 16.07 7.86 2.66
CA ILE A 303 16.52 6.85 3.60
C ILE A 303 17.90 7.25 4.09
N SER A 304 18.08 7.39 5.39
CA SER A 304 19.40 7.55 6.00
C SER A 304 19.71 6.37 6.90
N THR A 305 20.99 6.06 6.99
CA THR A 305 21.52 5.05 7.92
C THR A 305 22.74 5.63 8.64
N ASP A 306 23.15 4.99 9.74
CA ASP A 306 24.19 5.54 10.61
C ASP A 306 25.58 5.54 9.96
N LYS A 307 25.86 4.60 9.03
CA LYS A 307 27.21 4.40 8.46
C LYS A 307 27.26 4.46 6.94
N LEU A 308 26.14 4.19 6.25
CA LEU A 308 26.11 4.27 4.78
C LEU A 308 25.62 5.65 4.35
N PRO A 309 26.04 6.11 3.16
CA PRO A 309 25.48 7.33 2.59
C PRO A 309 23.95 7.28 2.53
N GLY A 310 23.32 8.42 2.79
CA GLY A 310 21.87 8.53 2.61
C GLY A 310 21.47 8.32 1.16
N THR A 311 20.34 7.63 0.96
CA THR A 311 19.77 7.38 -0.37
C THR A 311 18.53 8.24 -0.56
N VAL A 312 18.44 8.86 -1.72
CA VAL A 312 17.29 9.67 -2.15
C VAL A 312 16.71 9.01 -3.39
N ILE A 313 15.47 8.52 -3.28
CA ILE A 313 14.78 7.86 -4.37
C ILE A 313 13.67 8.80 -4.85
N PRO A 314 13.80 9.37 -6.08
CA PRO A 314 12.72 10.17 -6.65
C PRO A 314 11.59 9.25 -7.10
N GLU A 315 10.43 9.42 -6.51
CA GLU A 315 9.21 8.66 -6.82
C GLU A 315 8.31 9.42 -7.79
N ASN A 316 8.26 10.77 -7.65
CA ASN A 316 7.54 11.69 -8.56
C ASN A 316 6.06 11.32 -8.77
N PHE A 317 5.39 10.79 -7.76
CA PHE A 317 4.00 10.33 -7.85
C PHE A 317 3.07 11.46 -8.28
N GLN A 318 1.97 11.09 -8.92
CA GLN A 318 0.95 11.99 -9.44
C GLN A 318 -0.33 11.89 -8.61
N ALA A 319 -1.13 12.97 -8.60
CA ALA A 319 -2.47 12.88 -8.05
C ALA A 319 -3.33 11.97 -8.93
N VAL A 320 -4.19 11.17 -8.29
CA VAL A 320 -5.04 10.19 -8.97
C VAL A 320 -6.51 10.39 -8.66
N THR A 321 -7.35 9.93 -9.56
CA THR A 321 -8.80 9.92 -9.40
C THR A 321 -9.33 8.52 -9.56
N ALA A 322 -10.18 8.11 -8.64
CA ALA A 322 -10.91 6.85 -8.69
C ALA A 322 -12.41 7.11 -8.94
N TRP A 323 -12.96 6.43 -9.92
CA TRP A 323 -14.35 6.49 -10.36
C TRP A 323 -15.03 5.18 -9.97
N ARG A 324 -16.11 5.26 -9.18
CA ARG A 324 -16.81 4.09 -8.66
C ARG A 324 -18.28 4.12 -9.02
N TYR A 325 -18.74 3.01 -9.53
CA TYR A 325 -20.13 2.76 -9.89
C TYR A 325 -20.62 1.54 -9.09
N GLY A 326 -21.75 1.66 -8.45
CA GLY A 326 -22.31 0.58 -7.65
C GLY A 326 -23.82 0.45 -7.86
N ALA A 327 -24.32 -0.77 -7.72
CA ALA A 327 -25.75 -1.04 -7.62
C ALA A 327 -26.00 -2.02 -6.49
N GLU A 328 -27.12 -1.81 -5.77
CA GLU A 328 -27.62 -2.69 -4.73
C GLU A 328 -29.10 -2.96 -5.00
N TYR A 329 -29.46 -4.24 -5.09
CA TYR A 329 -30.83 -4.68 -5.28
C TYR A 329 -31.31 -5.49 -4.08
N ALA A 330 -32.38 -5.04 -3.44
CA ALA A 330 -33.05 -5.74 -2.34
C ALA A 330 -33.90 -6.90 -2.90
N VAL A 331 -33.36 -8.11 -2.84
CA VAL A 331 -34.07 -9.34 -3.26
C VAL A 331 -35.23 -9.59 -2.31
N SER A 332 -35.00 -9.39 -1.01
CA SER A 332 -36.00 -9.46 0.05
C SER A 332 -35.76 -8.34 1.08
N PRO A 333 -36.66 -8.14 2.08
CA PRO A 333 -36.41 -7.20 3.16
C PRO A 333 -35.14 -7.48 3.98
N GLN A 334 -34.63 -8.72 3.94
CA GLN A 334 -33.44 -9.15 4.67
C GLN A 334 -32.19 -9.29 3.81
N THR A 335 -32.36 -9.44 2.48
CA THR A 335 -31.28 -9.88 1.58
C THR A 335 -31.09 -8.90 0.44
N ALA A 336 -29.83 -8.51 0.18
CA ALA A 336 -29.44 -7.69 -0.94
C ALA A 336 -28.30 -8.32 -1.73
N VAL A 337 -28.32 -8.12 -3.03
CA VAL A 337 -27.21 -8.42 -3.94
C VAL A 337 -26.61 -7.11 -4.45
N ARG A 338 -25.30 -7.13 -4.73
CA ARG A 338 -24.55 -5.94 -5.10
C ARG A 338 -23.63 -6.24 -6.26
N ILE A 339 -23.47 -5.26 -7.14
CA ILE A 339 -22.45 -5.26 -8.19
C ILE A 339 -21.78 -3.90 -8.21
N GLY A 340 -20.56 -3.86 -8.72
CA GLY A 340 -19.88 -2.59 -8.89
C GLY A 340 -18.70 -2.66 -9.84
N TYR A 341 -18.29 -1.49 -10.28
CA TYR A 341 -17.11 -1.26 -11.11
C TYR A 341 -16.33 -0.08 -10.56
N LEU A 342 -15.02 -0.24 -10.51
CA LEU A 342 -14.07 0.79 -10.10
C LEU A 342 -13.01 0.92 -11.19
N PHE A 343 -12.70 2.15 -11.56
CA PHE A 343 -11.53 2.50 -12.33
C PHE A 343 -10.71 3.55 -11.57
N HIS A 344 -9.39 3.37 -11.53
CA HIS A 344 -8.50 4.41 -11.02
C HIS A 344 -7.17 4.47 -11.77
N ASP A 345 -6.61 5.68 -11.81
CA ASP A 345 -5.32 5.95 -12.42
C ASP A 345 -4.18 5.45 -11.51
N ALA A 346 -3.05 5.10 -12.11
CA ALA A 346 -1.81 4.86 -11.39
C ALA A 346 -1.21 6.18 -10.90
N ALA A 347 -0.75 6.21 -9.65
CA ALA A 347 -0.04 7.35 -9.11
C ALA A 347 1.42 7.42 -9.61
N GLU A 348 2.01 6.28 -9.87
CA GLU A 348 3.40 6.11 -10.24
C GLU A 348 3.62 6.44 -11.73
N PRO A 349 4.53 7.40 -12.08
CA PRO A 349 4.92 7.65 -13.46
C PRO A 349 5.78 6.51 -13.99
N THR A 350 5.82 6.33 -15.33
CA THR A 350 6.53 5.19 -15.97
C THR A 350 8.00 5.09 -15.56
N GLY A 351 8.70 6.22 -15.39
CA GLY A 351 10.11 6.21 -15.00
C GLY A 351 10.40 5.72 -13.57
N SER A 352 9.38 5.68 -12.70
CA SER A 352 9.50 5.20 -11.31
C SER A 352 9.05 3.75 -11.14
N VAL A 353 8.43 3.13 -12.15
CA VAL A 353 7.93 1.75 -12.08
C VAL A 353 9.06 0.77 -11.87
N THR A 354 9.08 0.12 -10.71
CA THR A 354 10.13 -0.81 -10.24
C THR A 354 9.51 -2.03 -9.56
N PRO A 355 10.29 -3.07 -9.24
CA PRO A 355 9.78 -4.21 -8.46
C PRO A 355 9.20 -3.85 -7.09
N ASN A 356 9.58 -2.71 -6.51
CA ASN A 356 9.09 -2.26 -5.21
C ASN A 356 7.61 -1.87 -5.25
N LEU A 357 7.18 -1.20 -6.32
CA LEU A 357 5.79 -0.78 -6.53
C LEU A 357 5.47 -0.75 -8.03
N PRO A 358 5.17 -1.89 -8.65
CA PRO A 358 4.84 -1.93 -10.08
C PRO A 358 3.37 -1.59 -10.31
N GLU A 359 2.96 -0.35 -10.01
CA GLU A 359 1.58 0.09 -10.11
C GLU A 359 1.16 0.42 -11.56
N GLY A 360 -0.08 0.15 -11.90
CA GLY A 360 -0.72 0.50 -13.17
C GLY A 360 -2.18 0.92 -12.98
N ASN A 361 -2.77 1.53 -13.99
CA ASN A 361 -4.21 1.83 -13.99
C ASN A 361 -4.99 0.53 -13.75
N ARG A 362 -6.04 0.60 -12.94
CA ARG A 362 -6.82 -0.57 -12.52
C ARG A 362 -8.27 -0.43 -12.93
N SER A 363 -8.80 -1.53 -13.45
CA SER A 363 -10.23 -1.75 -13.64
C SER A 363 -10.64 -2.91 -12.74
N GLU A 364 -11.63 -2.68 -11.89
CA GLU A 364 -12.00 -3.62 -10.85
C GLU A 364 -13.50 -3.91 -10.91
N PHE A 365 -13.86 -5.19 -10.88
CA PHE A 365 -15.24 -5.66 -10.88
C PHE A 365 -15.56 -6.28 -9.52
N THR A 366 -16.72 -5.95 -8.98
CA THR A 366 -17.15 -6.46 -7.68
C THR A 366 -18.53 -7.07 -7.74
N VAL A 367 -18.71 -8.12 -6.94
CA VAL A 367 -20.01 -8.69 -6.62
C VAL A 367 -20.12 -8.83 -5.11
N GLY A 368 -21.34 -8.78 -4.59
CA GLY A 368 -21.56 -8.89 -3.15
C GLY A 368 -22.95 -9.43 -2.83
N PHE A 369 -23.01 -10.06 -1.68
CA PHE A 369 -24.23 -10.59 -1.09
C PHE A 369 -24.27 -10.21 0.37
N GLY A 370 -25.42 -9.76 0.87
CA GLY A 370 -25.60 -9.45 2.28
C GLY A 370 -26.98 -9.90 2.75
N THR A 371 -27.05 -10.48 3.95
CA THR A 371 -28.30 -10.93 4.52
C THR A 371 -28.36 -10.76 6.02
N ARG A 372 -29.54 -10.44 6.52
CA ARG A 372 -29.84 -10.44 7.95
C ARG A 372 -30.20 -11.87 8.38
N LEU A 373 -29.34 -12.47 9.19
CA LEU A 373 -29.53 -13.84 9.70
C LEU A 373 -30.51 -13.87 10.87
N THR A 374 -30.43 -12.86 11.75
CA THR A 374 -31.34 -12.68 12.88
C THR A 374 -31.70 -11.20 13.06
N GLY A 375 -32.49 -10.86 14.04
CA GLY A 375 -32.78 -9.45 14.39
C GLY A 375 -31.53 -8.62 14.73
N ALA A 376 -30.45 -9.28 15.17
CA ALA A 376 -29.22 -8.64 15.60
C ALA A 376 -28.00 -8.97 14.72
N LEU A 377 -28.03 -10.05 13.94
CA LEU A 377 -26.88 -10.52 13.17
C LEU A 377 -27.08 -10.31 11.68
N HIS A 378 -26.11 -9.65 11.05
CA HIS A 378 -26.01 -9.45 9.60
C HIS A 378 -24.70 -10.05 9.08
N ALA A 379 -24.72 -10.66 7.91
CA ALA A 379 -23.54 -11.22 7.24
C ALA A 379 -23.44 -10.69 5.81
N ASP A 380 -22.22 -10.29 5.43
CA ASP A 380 -21.88 -9.83 4.08
C ASP A 380 -20.71 -10.65 3.53
N LEU A 381 -20.80 -10.99 2.25
CA LEU A 381 -19.73 -11.60 1.47
C LEU A 381 -19.53 -10.78 0.19
N ALA A 382 -18.30 -10.57 -0.20
CA ALA A 382 -17.98 -9.86 -1.43
C ALA A 382 -16.75 -10.48 -2.11
N TYR A 383 -16.75 -10.45 -3.44
CA TYR A 383 -15.59 -10.76 -4.27
C TYR A 383 -15.26 -9.56 -5.15
N GLN A 384 -13.97 -9.31 -5.31
CA GLN A 384 -13.43 -8.24 -6.16
C GLN A 384 -12.34 -8.83 -7.04
N TYR A 385 -12.45 -8.61 -8.34
CA TYR A 385 -11.43 -8.93 -9.32
C TYR A 385 -10.75 -7.66 -9.79
N ILE A 386 -9.43 -7.59 -9.66
CA ILE A 386 -8.61 -6.44 -10.02
C ILE A 386 -7.81 -6.79 -11.27
N ASN A 387 -8.04 -6.05 -12.35
CA ASN A 387 -7.22 -6.12 -13.55
C ASN A 387 -6.39 -4.85 -13.68
N GLN A 388 -5.08 -5.00 -13.53
CA GLN A 388 -4.13 -3.90 -13.66
C GLN A 388 -3.60 -3.84 -15.09
N GLN A 389 -3.52 -2.63 -15.66
CA GLN A 389 -2.88 -2.40 -16.94
C GLN A 389 -1.39 -2.76 -16.85
N ASN A 390 -0.91 -3.48 -17.85
CA ASN A 390 0.51 -3.80 -17.95
C ASN A 390 1.34 -2.52 -18.04
N ARG A 391 2.45 -2.48 -17.34
CA ARG A 391 3.34 -1.31 -17.31
C ARG A 391 4.76 -1.70 -17.66
N ARG A 392 5.39 -0.87 -18.46
CA ARG A 392 6.83 -0.93 -18.64
C ARG A 392 7.50 -0.36 -17.40
N GLY A 393 8.66 -0.90 -17.07
CA GLY A 393 9.44 -0.45 -15.94
C GLY A 393 10.85 -1.04 -15.96
N ARG A 394 11.62 -0.75 -14.94
CA ARG A 394 13.04 -1.06 -14.84
C ARG A 394 13.34 -1.98 -13.66
N THR A 395 14.42 -2.75 -13.78
CA THR A 395 14.98 -3.60 -12.72
C THR A 395 16.39 -3.15 -12.31
N ALA A 396 16.90 -2.09 -12.90
CA ALA A 396 18.18 -1.45 -12.60
C ALA A 396 17.99 0.05 -12.30
N ASP A 397 19.03 0.74 -11.90
CA ASP A 397 19.02 2.14 -11.50
C ASP A 397 18.61 3.12 -12.61
N TYR A 398 18.34 4.36 -12.21
CA TYR A 398 17.96 5.46 -13.09
C TYR A 398 18.93 5.62 -14.26
N GLY A 399 18.38 5.77 -15.47
CA GLY A 399 19.15 5.98 -16.70
C GLY A 399 19.28 4.75 -17.58
N THR A 400 18.89 3.57 -17.11
CA THR A 400 18.60 2.42 -17.97
C THR A 400 17.21 2.57 -18.57
N ALA A 401 17.05 2.28 -19.86
CA ALA A 401 15.76 2.29 -20.53
C ALA A 401 14.80 1.30 -19.86
N ASP A 402 13.48 1.45 -20.12
CA ASP A 402 12.47 0.47 -19.75
C ASP A 402 12.97 -0.92 -20.12
N ASP A 403 13.30 -1.73 -19.12
CA ASP A 403 13.97 -3.01 -19.34
C ASP A 403 13.02 -4.21 -19.31
N GLY A 404 11.73 -3.97 -19.20
CA GLY A 404 10.74 -5.02 -19.30
C GLY A 404 9.30 -4.61 -18.96
N LEU A 405 8.45 -5.63 -18.87
CA LEU A 405 7.00 -5.48 -18.73
C LEU A 405 6.50 -6.14 -17.45
N PHE A 406 5.87 -5.34 -16.61
CA PHE A 406 5.13 -5.80 -15.43
C PHE A 406 3.66 -6.11 -15.77
N LYS A 407 3.17 -7.25 -15.28
CA LYS A 407 1.78 -7.72 -15.43
C LYS A 407 1.22 -8.19 -14.10
N PHE A 408 0.08 -7.62 -13.65
CA PHE A 408 -0.52 -7.95 -12.37
C PHE A 408 -2.03 -8.13 -12.43
N LYS A 409 -2.54 -8.98 -11.52
CA LYS A 409 -3.97 -9.19 -11.23
C LYS A 409 -4.12 -9.49 -9.73
N ALA A 410 -5.30 -9.24 -9.16
CA ALA A 410 -5.67 -9.64 -7.81
C ALA A 410 -7.17 -9.93 -7.67
#